data_04befb5496ef8d22218d842c6064d7b1
#
_entry.id   04befb5496ef8d22218d842c6064d7b1
#
_cell.length_a   1.000
_cell.length_b   1.000
_cell.length_c   1.000
_cell.angle_alpha   90.00
_cell.angle_beta   90.00
_cell.angle_gamma   90.00
#
_symmetry.space_group_name_H-M   'P 1'
#
loop_
_entity.id
_entity.type
_entity.pdbx_description
1 polymer ?
#
loop_
_entity_poly.entity_id
_entity_poly.type
_entity_poly.pdbx_seq_one_letter_code
_entity_poly.pdbx_strand_id
1 'polypeptide(L)'
;MSGQRGMDLTSQVIEVVEESGYQNKCAFMSLDYQITQYLQDKKPEWWIGYCVYGSVGKMNRFNLWKMNIDFLAVEESNVTNNLIHQAKLASVPIYVWTVDRIETMKQYLNMGVDGIITNYPQEARKIVDEYIEDHPRQTLIPFRQYPQ
;
A
#
# COMPACT_ATOMS: atom_id res chain seq x y z
N MET A 1 -10.34 15.55 -8.85
CA MET A 1 -9.40 16.64 -9.15
C MET A 1 -8.16 16.12 -9.88
N SER A 2 -8.40 15.32 -10.85
CA SER A 2 -7.39 14.89 -11.80
C SER A 2 -7.19 16.03 -12.79
N GLY A 3 -6.05 16.58 -12.86
CA GLY A 3 -5.75 17.65 -13.77
C GLY A 3 -4.42 18.31 -13.42
N GLN A 4 -4.10 19.36 -14.12
CA GLN A 4 -2.85 20.10 -14.00
C GLN A 4 -2.52 20.42 -12.53
N ARG A 5 -3.50 20.84 -11.73
CA ARG A 5 -3.31 21.18 -10.32
C ARG A 5 -2.83 19.99 -9.46
N GLY A 6 -3.34 18.78 -9.73
CA GLY A 6 -2.88 17.56 -9.04
C GLY A 6 -1.44 17.23 -9.40
N MET A 7 -1.08 17.38 -10.65
CA MET A 7 0.30 17.15 -11.13
C MET A 7 1.27 18.21 -10.60
N ASP A 8 0.86 19.47 -10.54
CA ASP A 8 1.67 20.54 -9.96
C ASP A 8 1.95 20.32 -8.48
N LEU A 9 0.93 19.91 -7.71
CA LEU A 9 1.10 19.53 -6.31
C LEU A 9 2.05 18.33 -6.16
N THR A 10 1.89 17.33 -7.01
CA THR A 10 2.74 16.13 -6.99
C THR A 10 4.20 16.49 -7.29
N SER A 11 4.45 17.40 -8.23
CA SER A 11 5.79 17.89 -8.52
C SER A 11 6.43 18.57 -7.30
N GLN A 12 5.68 19.40 -6.57
CA GLN A 12 6.15 20.03 -5.32
C GLN A 12 6.45 18.98 -4.24
N VAL A 13 5.62 17.94 -4.11
CA VAL A 13 5.89 16.83 -3.18
C VAL A 13 7.19 16.13 -3.55
N ILE A 14 7.44 15.88 -4.83
CA ILE A 14 8.69 15.27 -5.30
C ILE A 14 9.89 16.12 -4.86
N GLU A 15 9.86 17.41 -5.13
CA GLU A 15 10.94 18.35 -4.75
C GLU A 15 11.22 18.30 -3.25
N VAL A 16 10.19 18.45 -2.41
CA VAL A 16 10.33 18.43 -0.94
C VAL A 16 10.92 17.12 -0.44
N VAL A 17 10.48 16.00 -0.99
CA VAL A 17 10.96 14.67 -0.59
C VAL A 17 12.42 14.48 -1.00
N GLU A 18 12.81 14.89 -2.20
CA GLU A 18 14.19 14.79 -2.67
C GLU A 18 15.13 15.70 -1.88
N GLU A 19 14.72 16.94 -1.63
CA GLU A 19 15.50 17.89 -0.80
C GLU A 19 15.70 17.37 0.63
N SER A 20 14.71 16.68 1.18
CA SER A 20 14.80 16.10 2.53
C SER A 20 15.66 14.82 2.61
N GLY A 21 15.90 14.16 1.49
CA GLY A 21 16.60 12.87 1.43
C GLY A 21 15.82 11.68 2.02
N TYR A 22 14.49 11.82 2.20
CA TYR A 22 13.64 10.79 2.81
C TYR A 22 12.96 9.84 1.83
N GLN A 23 13.22 9.95 0.53
CA GLN A 23 12.59 9.14 -0.52
C GLN A 23 12.64 7.63 -0.25
N ASN A 24 13.73 7.13 0.33
CA ASN A 24 13.92 5.72 0.65
C ASN A 24 13.23 5.27 1.96
N LYS A 25 12.59 6.21 2.67
CA LYS A 25 11.86 5.94 3.93
C LYS A 25 10.37 6.21 3.80
N CYS A 26 9.91 6.54 2.60
CA CYS A 26 8.53 6.91 2.32
C CYS A 26 7.89 5.93 1.35
N ALA A 27 6.60 5.70 1.54
CA ALA A 27 5.72 5.15 0.54
C ALA A 27 4.75 6.24 0.08
N PHE A 28 4.46 6.28 -1.20
CA PHE A 28 3.60 7.30 -1.81
C PHE A 28 2.35 6.65 -2.34
N MET A 29 1.20 7.28 -2.16
CA MET A 29 -0.06 6.74 -2.65
C MET A 29 -1.05 7.84 -2.96
N SER A 30 -1.96 7.58 -3.89
CA SER A 30 -3.02 8.48 -4.28
C SER A 30 -4.32 7.71 -4.55
N LEU A 31 -5.46 8.36 -4.27
CA LEU A 31 -6.79 7.91 -4.73
C LEU A 31 -7.01 8.19 -6.21
N ASP A 32 -6.18 9.05 -6.81
CA ASP A 32 -6.21 9.34 -8.23
C ASP A 32 -5.18 8.49 -8.97
N TYR A 33 -5.68 7.57 -9.80
CA TYR A 33 -4.82 6.67 -10.56
C TYR A 33 -3.90 7.42 -11.54
N GLN A 34 -4.33 8.55 -12.08
CA GLN A 34 -3.49 9.36 -12.97
C GLN A 34 -2.29 9.95 -12.23
N ILE A 35 -2.49 10.38 -10.98
CA ILE A 35 -1.41 10.85 -10.11
C ILE A 35 -0.45 9.70 -9.77
N THR A 36 -0.99 8.51 -9.49
CA THR A 36 -0.18 7.31 -9.26
C THR A 36 0.70 7.00 -10.47
N GLN A 37 0.16 7.04 -11.67
CA GLN A 37 0.92 6.81 -12.91
C GLN A 37 1.94 7.94 -13.16
N TYR A 38 1.58 9.18 -12.90
CA TYR A 38 2.51 10.30 -13.02
C TYR A 38 3.72 10.15 -12.08
N LEU A 39 3.49 9.71 -10.83
CA LEU A 39 4.57 9.39 -9.90
C LEU A 39 5.44 8.23 -10.41
N GLN A 40 4.85 7.16 -10.91
CA GLN A 40 5.59 6.03 -11.48
C GLN A 40 6.45 6.44 -12.67
N ASP A 41 5.95 7.32 -13.52
CA ASP A 41 6.70 7.82 -14.68
C ASP A 41 7.88 8.71 -14.25
N LYS A 42 7.69 9.53 -13.22
CA LYS A 42 8.72 10.47 -12.74
C LYS A 42 9.73 9.83 -11.79
N LYS A 43 9.28 8.90 -10.97
CA LYS A 43 10.04 8.27 -9.89
C LYS A 43 9.81 6.77 -9.84
N PRO A 44 10.19 6.03 -10.88
CA PRO A 44 9.95 4.59 -10.97
C PRO A 44 10.69 3.78 -9.88
N GLU A 45 11.68 4.38 -9.23
CA GLU A 45 12.42 3.78 -8.12
C GLU A 45 11.73 3.93 -6.76
N TRP A 46 10.70 4.79 -6.67
CA TRP A 46 9.98 5.00 -5.42
C TRP A 46 8.94 3.90 -5.17
N TRP A 47 8.54 3.76 -3.90
CA TRP A 47 7.49 2.81 -3.51
C TRP A 47 6.12 3.48 -3.64
N ILE A 48 5.40 3.18 -4.71
CA ILE A 48 4.20 3.91 -5.13
C ILE A 48 3.00 2.97 -5.22
N GLY A 49 1.95 3.32 -4.50
CA GLY A 49 0.71 2.58 -4.44
C GLY A 49 -0.52 3.34 -4.93
N TYR A 50 -1.56 2.58 -5.21
CA TYR A 50 -2.88 3.10 -5.54
C TYR A 50 -3.83 2.88 -4.36
N CYS A 51 -4.47 3.97 -3.91
CA CYS A 51 -5.52 3.90 -2.89
C CYS A 51 -6.86 3.59 -3.53
N VAL A 52 -7.59 2.64 -2.98
CA VAL A 52 -8.92 2.25 -3.43
C VAL A 52 -9.94 2.48 -2.34
N TYR A 53 -10.97 3.22 -2.72
CA TYR A 53 -12.17 3.41 -1.94
C TYR A 53 -13.39 3.03 -2.80
N GLY A 54 -14.28 2.19 -2.28
CA GLY A 54 -15.44 1.72 -3.01
C GLY A 54 -15.21 0.37 -3.72
N SER A 55 -15.97 0.08 -4.76
CA SER A 55 -16.02 -1.26 -5.36
C SER A 55 -14.69 -1.75 -5.90
N VAL A 56 -14.17 -2.81 -5.30
CA VAL A 56 -12.99 -3.57 -5.77
C VAL A 56 -13.40 -4.81 -6.59
N GLY A 57 -14.68 -5.00 -6.85
CA GLY A 57 -15.23 -6.23 -7.45
C GLY A 57 -14.70 -6.58 -8.84
N LYS A 58 -14.05 -5.64 -9.53
CA LYS A 58 -13.39 -5.87 -10.83
C LYS A 58 -11.88 -6.09 -10.72
N MET A 59 -11.33 -6.03 -9.51
CA MET A 59 -9.90 -6.22 -9.29
C MET A 59 -9.57 -7.72 -9.23
N ASN A 60 -9.14 -8.26 -10.34
CA ASN A 60 -8.61 -9.61 -10.45
C ASN A 60 -7.09 -9.57 -10.74
N ARG A 61 -6.44 -10.74 -10.68
CA ARG A 61 -4.99 -10.85 -10.91
C ARG A 61 -4.51 -10.22 -12.21
N PHE A 62 -5.31 -10.29 -13.29
CA PHE A 62 -4.91 -9.75 -14.60
C PHE A 62 -4.98 -8.22 -14.61
N ASN A 63 -6.00 -7.63 -13.99
CA ASN A 63 -6.12 -6.19 -13.88
C ASN A 63 -5.03 -5.63 -12.97
N LEU A 64 -4.81 -6.24 -11.81
CA LEU A 64 -3.76 -5.85 -10.86
C LEU A 64 -2.36 -5.97 -11.45
N TRP A 65 -2.10 -7.05 -12.20
CA TRP A 65 -0.81 -7.25 -12.86
C TRP A 65 -0.51 -6.18 -13.93
N LYS A 66 -1.54 -5.67 -14.61
CA LYS A 66 -1.41 -4.60 -15.61
C LYS A 66 -1.27 -3.21 -15.00
N MET A 67 -1.68 -3.02 -13.76
CA MET A 67 -1.50 -1.76 -13.05
C MET A 67 -0.02 -1.59 -12.74
N ASN A 68 0.52 -0.44 -13.12
CA ASN A 68 1.90 -0.10 -12.76
C ASN A 68 1.91 0.50 -11.36
N ILE A 69 1.85 -0.37 -10.35
CA ILE A 69 1.82 -0.02 -8.92
C ILE A 69 2.69 -0.99 -8.13
N ASP A 70 3.26 -0.53 -7.03
CA ASP A 70 4.04 -1.36 -6.13
C ASP A 70 3.19 -2.00 -5.02
N PHE A 71 2.07 -1.39 -4.65
CA PHE A 71 1.10 -1.91 -3.70
C PHE A 71 -0.29 -1.35 -3.94
N LEU A 72 -1.29 -2.02 -3.38
CA LEU A 72 -2.68 -1.56 -3.37
C LEU A 72 -3.08 -1.24 -1.92
N ALA A 73 -3.50 -0.01 -1.66
CA ALA A 73 -4.03 0.40 -0.37
C ALA A 73 -5.57 0.42 -0.42
N VAL A 74 -6.20 -0.48 0.32
CA VAL A 74 -7.65 -0.73 0.26
C VAL A 74 -8.33 -0.28 1.53
N GLU A 75 -9.43 0.46 1.39
CA GLU A 75 -10.28 0.82 2.52
C GLU A 75 -10.86 -0.46 3.16
N GLU A 76 -10.92 -0.50 4.50
CA GLU A 76 -11.16 -1.74 5.25
C GLU A 76 -12.46 -2.47 4.88
N SER A 77 -13.54 -1.76 4.58
CA SER A 77 -14.81 -2.38 4.22
C SER A 77 -14.80 -3.09 2.85
N ASN A 78 -13.81 -2.82 2.03
CA ASN A 78 -13.63 -3.40 0.70
C ASN A 78 -12.63 -4.56 0.66
N VAL A 79 -11.99 -4.88 1.77
CA VAL A 79 -11.04 -6.01 1.85
C VAL A 79 -11.82 -7.31 1.92
N THR A 80 -11.56 -8.21 0.98
CA THR A 80 -12.15 -9.55 0.92
C THR A 80 -11.07 -10.61 0.74
N ASN A 81 -11.36 -11.85 1.15
CA ASN A 81 -10.47 -12.98 0.91
C ASN A 81 -10.17 -13.17 -0.59
N ASN A 82 -11.17 -12.93 -1.45
CA ASN A 82 -10.96 -13.02 -2.89
C ASN A 82 -9.99 -11.95 -3.39
N LEU A 83 -10.12 -10.69 -2.95
CA LEU A 83 -9.20 -9.63 -3.31
C LEU A 83 -7.76 -9.96 -2.89
N ILE A 84 -7.57 -10.41 -1.65
CA ILE A 84 -6.26 -10.82 -1.14
C ILE A 84 -5.68 -11.95 -1.98
N HIS A 85 -6.49 -12.95 -2.32
CA HIS A 85 -6.06 -14.07 -3.17
C HIS A 85 -5.64 -13.60 -4.57
N GLN A 86 -6.45 -12.75 -5.23
CA GLN A 86 -6.13 -12.21 -6.55
C GLN A 86 -4.86 -11.35 -6.53
N ALA A 87 -4.68 -10.54 -5.49
CA ALA A 87 -3.49 -9.71 -5.32
C ALA A 87 -2.22 -10.57 -5.12
N LYS A 88 -2.29 -11.64 -4.34
CA LYS A 88 -1.19 -12.60 -4.19
C LYS A 88 -0.81 -13.25 -5.52
N LEU A 89 -1.80 -13.63 -6.33
CA LEU A 89 -1.55 -14.19 -7.68
C LEU A 89 -0.90 -13.17 -8.61
N ALA A 90 -1.15 -11.88 -8.41
CA ALA A 90 -0.53 -10.79 -9.19
C ALA A 90 0.79 -10.31 -8.58
N SER A 91 1.20 -10.82 -7.42
CA SER A 91 2.35 -10.34 -6.64
C SER A 91 2.24 -8.85 -6.25
N VAL A 92 1.02 -8.38 -5.99
CA VAL A 92 0.73 -7.02 -5.54
C VAL A 92 0.40 -7.05 -4.05
N PRO A 93 1.22 -6.44 -3.18
CA PRO A 93 0.94 -6.32 -1.76
C PRO A 93 -0.36 -5.54 -1.49
N ILE A 94 -1.13 -5.99 -0.50
CA ILE A 94 -2.34 -5.32 -0.01
C ILE A 94 -2.07 -4.67 1.33
N TYR A 95 -2.27 -3.37 1.41
CA TYR A 95 -2.31 -2.60 2.64
C TYR A 95 -3.75 -2.17 2.91
N VAL A 96 -4.20 -2.34 4.15
CA VAL A 96 -5.56 -1.99 4.55
C VAL A 96 -5.57 -0.71 5.39
N TRP A 97 -6.49 0.21 5.09
CA TRP A 97 -6.65 1.49 5.78
C TRP A 97 -8.13 1.81 6.06
N THR A 98 -8.50 2.52 7.08
CA THR A 98 -7.70 2.86 8.26
C THR A 98 -8.13 1.93 9.38
N VAL A 99 -7.23 1.13 9.89
CA VAL A 99 -7.55 0.09 10.87
C VAL A 99 -6.99 0.51 12.24
N ASP A 100 -7.87 0.93 13.14
CA ASP A 100 -7.49 1.50 14.44
C ASP A 100 -7.84 0.59 15.62
N ARG A 101 -8.58 -0.49 15.39
CA ARG A 101 -8.99 -1.44 16.44
C ARG A 101 -8.09 -2.67 16.44
N ILE A 102 -7.64 -3.07 17.62
CA ILE A 102 -6.72 -4.21 17.81
C ILE A 102 -7.30 -5.51 17.25
N GLU A 103 -8.56 -5.80 17.53
CA GLU A 103 -9.23 -7.02 17.04
C GLU A 103 -9.30 -7.05 15.52
N THR A 104 -9.55 -5.90 14.93
CA THR A 104 -9.63 -5.74 13.46
C THR A 104 -8.24 -5.87 12.82
N MET A 105 -7.20 -5.33 13.46
CA MET A 105 -5.81 -5.53 13.01
C MET A 105 -5.45 -7.01 12.95
N LYS A 106 -5.75 -7.77 14.04
CA LYS A 106 -5.51 -9.22 14.09
C LYS A 106 -6.31 -9.97 13.02
N GLN A 107 -7.56 -9.57 12.80
CA GLN A 107 -8.41 -10.15 11.76
C GLN A 107 -7.77 -10.00 10.37
N TYR A 108 -7.35 -8.80 9.98
CA TYR A 108 -6.75 -8.55 8.67
C TYR A 108 -5.40 -9.25 8.50
N LEU A 109 -4.58 -9.32 9.53
CA LEU A 109 -3.34 -10.10 9.50
C LEU A 109 -3.63 -11.58 9.25
N ASN A 110 -4.63 -12.15 9.93
CA ASN A 110 -5.06 -13.53 9.71
C ASN A 110 -5.65 -13.77 8.32
N MET A 111 -6.27 -12.77 7.71
CA MET A 111 -6.71 -12.83 6.31
C MET A 111 -5.53 -12.81 5.32
N GLY A 112 -4.37 -12.36 5.76
CA GLY A 112 -3.15 -12.35 4.98
C GLY A 112 -2.90 -11.05 4.22
N VAL A 113 -3.33 -9.89 4.76
CA VAL A 113 -2.88 -8.59 4.26
C VAL A 113 -1.39 -8.41 4.52
N ASP A 114 -0.73 -7.60 3.72
CA ASP A 114 0.71 -7.38 3.79
C ASP A 114 1.08 -6.16 4.64
N GLY A 115 0.12 -5.30 4.94
CA GLY A 115 0.33 -4.14 5.79
C GLY A 115 -0.96 -3.55 6.33
N ILE A 116 -0.81 -2.78 7.41
CA ILE A 116 -1.88 -2.07 8.08
C ILE A 116 -1.52 -0.58 8.14
N ILE A 117 -2.45 0.26 7.71
CA ILE A 117 -2.35 1.71 7.84
C ILE A 117 -3.29 2.15 8.97
N THR A 118 -2.73 2.80 9.98
CA THR A 118 -3.42 3.10 11.23
C THR A 118 -2.98 4.42 11.85
N ASN A 119 -3.84 5.00 12.68
CA ASN A 119 -3.50 6.15 13.53
C ASN A 119 -2.73 5.73 14.81
N TYR A 120 -2.64 4.42 15.10
CA TYR A 120 -1.98 3.87 16.28
C TYR A 120 -0.81 2.95 15.91
N PRO A 121 0.27 3.49 15.28
CA PRO A 121 1.35 2.67 14.74
C PRO A 121 2.14 1.90 15.81
N GLN A 122 2.21 2.39 17.05
CA GLN A 122 2.91 1.72 18.14
C GLN A 122 2.19 0.44 18.57
N GLU A 123 0.85 0.50 18.69
CA GLU A 123 0.02 -0.65 19.00
C GLU A 123 0.01 -1.66 17.86
N ALA A 124 -0.13 -1.17 16.63
CA ALA A 124 -0.07 -2.02 15.44
C ALA A 124 1.27 -2.74 15.33
N ARG A 125 2.37 -2.08 15.64
CA ARG A 125 3.71 -2.69 15.63
C ARG A 125 3.81 -3.89 16.57
N LYS A 126 3.31 -3.76 17.79
CA LYS A 126 3.28 -4.88 18.77
C LYS A 126 2.48 -6.07 18.23
N ILE A 127 1.30 -5.80 17.67
CA ILE A 127 0.42 -6.84 17.13
C ILE A 127 1.07 -7.55 15.94
N VAL A 128 1.72 -6.79 15.05
CA VAL A 128 2.44 -7.34 13.90
C VAL A 128 3.62 -8.20 14.36
N ASP A 129 4.38 -7.76 15.34
CA ASP A 129 5.52 -8.51 15.87
C ASP A 129 5.05 -9.83 16.51
N GLU A 130 3.99 -9.81 17.33
CA GLU A 130 3.36 -11.02 17.90
C GLU A 130 2.88 -11.96 16.77
N TYR A 131 2.25 -11.42 15.73
CA TYR A 131 1.78 -12.23 14.61
C TYR A 131 2.94 -12.91 13.87
N ILE A 132 4.05 -12.21 13.63
CA ILE A 132 5.24 -12.76 12.98
C ILE A 132 5.86 -13.88 13.84
N GLU A 133 5.94 -13.70 15.15
CA GLU A 133 6.46 -14.73 16.07
C GLU A 133 5.61 -16.01 16.02
N ASP A 134 4.28 -15.86 15.96
CA ASP A 134 3.35 -16.99 15.88
C ASP A 134 3.32 -17.66 14.48
N HIS A 135 3.77 -16.96 13.44
CA HIS A 135 3.71 -17.41 12.05
C HIS A 135 5.08 -17.28 11.32
N PRO A 136 6.14 -17.94 11.82
CA PRO A 136 7.51 -17.71 11.33
C PRO A 136 7.76 -18.10 9.87
N ARG A 137 6.82 -18.81 9.22
CA ARG A 137 6.92 -19.20 7.80
C ARG A 137 6.13 -18.30 6.84
N GLN A 138 5.35 -17.36 7.37
CA GLN A 138 4.69 -16.34 6.55
C GLN A 138 5.65 -15.17 6.40
N THR A 139 6.40 -15.18 5.32
CA THR A 139 7.21 -14.03 4.94
C THR A 139 6.25 -12.90 4.58
N LEU A 140 6.03 -11.98 5.51
CA LEU A 140 5.51 -10.67 5.15
C LEU A 140 6.51 -10.10 4.14
N ILE A 141 6.05 -9.67 2.96
CA ILE A 141 6.94 -9.08 1.96
C ILE A 141 7.63 -7.90 2.65
N PRO A 142 8.95 -7.95 2.87
CA PRO A 142 9.61 -6.83 3.52
C PRO A 142 9.42 -5.60 2.65
N PHE A 143 9.14 -4.47 3.28
CA PHE A 143 9.27 -3.18 2.65
C PHE A 143 10.59 -3.20 1.86
N ARG A 144 10.54 -2.98 0.55
CA ARG A 144 11.72 -3.08 -0.32
C ARG A 144 12.90 -2.40 0.36
N GLN A 145 13.86 -3.19 0.84
CA GLN A 145 15.12 -2.62 1.29
C GLN A 145 15.83 -2.12 0.04
N TYR A 146 15.77 -0.82 -0.17
CA TYR A 146 16.64 -0.21 -1.17
C TYR A 146 18.08 -0.45 -0.76
N PRO A 147 18.96 -0.86 -1.69
CA PRO A 147 20.37 -0.95 -1.39
C PRO A 147 20.84 0.43 -0.88
N GLN A 148 21.55 0.39 0.25
CA GLN A 148 22.15 1.59 0.86
C GLN A 148 23.21 2.15 -0.06
#